data_39f1177d63521edaf3003e80d0fb4fec
#
_entry.id   39f1177d63521edaf3003e80d0fb4fec
#
_cell.length_a   1.000
_cell.length_b   1.000
_cell.length_c   1.000
_cell.angle_alpha   90.00
_cell.angle_beta   90.00
_cell.angle_gamma   90.00
#
_symmetry.space_group_name_H-M   'P 1'
#
loop_
_entity.id
_entity.type
_entity.pdbx_description
1 polymer ?
#
loop_
_entity_poly.entity_id
_entity_poly.type
_entity_poly.pdbx_seq_one_letter_code
_entity_poly.pdbx_strand_id
1 'polypeptide(L)'
;MKKLTRYKKTPSAKLLWTLGFNTFIAVVVLFWVEVFIEQPLLHQFLYLFAFVLLRFFSQWYCANTEQAHAIEIVNGEFELLGINIKVSELEEVLYCQTKRFEHILRFKFKNATYQDIEITAPDLIDDLRFYYFMVDNGLPVKMTDDSGRFFDED
;
A
#
# COMPACT_ATOMS: atom_id res chain seq x y z
N MET A 1 21.34 14.09 -0.12
CA MET A 1 19.93 13.79 0.07
C MET A 1 19.72 12.28 0.05
N LYS A 2 19.00 11.74 1.02
CA LYS A 2 18.72 10.31 1.09
C LYS A 2 17.53 9.98 0.20
N LYS A 3 17.59 8.85 -0.49
CA LYS A 3 16.56 8.32 -1.37
C LYS A 3 15.78 7.23 -0.64
N LEU A 4 14.45 7.27 -0.69
CA LEU A 4 13.60 6.22 -0.17
C LEU A 4 13.25 5.25 -1.29
N THR A 5 13.89 4.08 -1.25
CA THR A 5 13.56 3.00 -2.20
C THR A 5 12.22 2.40 -1.83
N ARG A 6 11.29 2.41 -2.75
CA ARG A 6 9.99 1.77 -2.60
C ARG A 6 10.06 0.30 -3.00
N TYR A 7 9.32 -0.53 -2.30
CA TYR A 7 9.11 -1.92 -2.69
C TYR A 7 7.63 -2.27 -2.48
N LYS A 8 7.05 -2.92 -3.46
CA LYS A 8 5.67 -3.36 -3.36
C LYS A 8 5.64 -4.68 -2.57
N LYS A 9 5.44 -4.57 -1.27
CA LYS A 9 5.25 -5.74 -0.41
C LYS A 9 3.75 -5.99 -0.29
N THR A 10 3.25 -6.98 -1.02
CA THR A 10 1.90 -7.45 -0.78
C THR A 10 1.89 -8.13 0.60
N PRO A 11 1.08 -7.66 1.57
CA PRO A 11 1.01 -8.31 2.87
C PRO A 11 0.70 -9.80 2.68
N SER A 12 1.50 -10.67 3.30
CA SER A 12 1.31 -12.13 3.23
C SER A 12 -0.10 -12.55 3.63
N ALA A 13 -0.69 -11.86 4.61
CA ALA A 13 -2.08 -12.06 5.03
C ALA A 13 -3.08 -11.78 3.90
N LYS A 14 -2.90 -10.70 3.13
CA LYS A 14 -3.77 -10.36 1.99
C LYS A 14 -3.64 -11.40 0.88
N LEU A 15 -2.43 -11.87 0.61
CA LEU A 15 -2.18 -12.88 -0.40
C LEU A 15 -2.80 -14.23 -0.01
N LEU A 16 -2.65 -14.65 1.25
CA LEU A 16 -3.27 -15.86 1.78
C LEU A 16 -4.80 -15.78 1.76
N TRP A 17 -5.37 -14.63 2.16
CA TRP A 17 -6.82 -14.42 2.12
C TRP A 17 -7.36 -14.52 0.69
N THR A 18 -6.71 -13.84 -0.26
CA THR A 18 -7.13 -13.85 -1.67
C THR A 18 -7.00 -15.24 -2.28
N LEU A 19 -5.93 -15.98 -1.93
CA LEU A 19 -5.75 -17.37 -2.36
C LEU A 19 -6.84 -18.25 -1.80
N GLY A 20 -7.11 -18.17 -0.48
CA GLY A 20 -8.15 -18.94 0.19
C GLY A 20 -9.53 -18.68 -0.39
N PHE A 21 -9.88 -17.43 -0.60
CA PHE A 21 -11.16 -17.03 -1.18
C PHE A 21 -11.33 -17.53 -2.63
N ASN A 22 -10.30 -17.38 -3.46
CA ASN A 22 -10.35 -17.89 -4.84
C ASN A 22 -10.44 -19.43 -4.88
N THR A 23 -9.74 -20.11 -3.97
CA THR A 23 -9.82 -21.58 -3.85
C THR A 23 -11.23 -22.00 -3.45
N PHE A 24 -11.84 -21.32 -2.49
CA PHE A 24 -13.22 -21.59 -2.07
C PHE A 24 -14.20 -21.43 -3.23
N ILE A 25 -14.11 -20.33 -3.99
CA ILE A 25 -14.97 -20.13 -5.18
C ILE A 25 -14.75 -21.24 -6.20
N ALA A 26 -13.49 -21.63 -6.46
CA ALA A 26 -13.19 -22.68 -7.42
C ALA A 26 -13.80 -24.03 -6.97
N VAL A 27 -13.75 -24.37 -5.69
CA VAL A 27 -14.38 -25.59 -5.14
C VAL A 27 -15.90 -25.55 -5.32
N VAL A 28 -16.54 -24.40 -5.03
CA VAL A 28 -17.98 -24.24 -5.21
C VAL A 28 -18.37 -24.41 -6.68
N VAL A 29 -17.63 -23.79 -7.60
CA VAL A 29 -17.89 -23.91 -9.05
C VAL A 29 -17.71 -25.36 -9.51
N LEU A 30 -16.65 -26.05 -9.08
CA LEU A 30 -16.44 -27.44 -9.44
C LEU A 30 -17.53 -28.36 -8.90
N PHE A 31 -18.01 -28.13 -7.67
CA PHE A 31 -19.14 -28.87 -7.11
C PHE A 31 -20.39 -28.72 -7.99
N TRP A 32 -20.72 -27.53 -8.47
CA TRP A 32 -21.83 -27.31 -9.37
C TRP A 32 -21.62 -27.97 -10.74
N VAL A 33 -20.39 -27.93 -11.27
CA VAL A 33 -20.04 -28.60 -12.54
C VAL A 33 -20.19 -30.12 -12.41
N GLU A 34 -19.79 -30.71 -11.28
CA GLU A 34 -19.95 -32.15 -11.02
C GLU A 34 -21.40 -32.59 -11.05
N VAL A 35 -22.30 -31.80 -10.41
CA VAL A 35 -23.74 -32.08 -10.40
C VAL A 35 -24.33 -32.14 -11.81
N PHE A 36 -23.76 -31.36 -12.78
CA PHE A 36 -24.30 -31.26 -14.15
C PHE A 36 -23.56 -32.09 -15.20
N ILE A 37 -22.28 -32.46 -14.98
CA ILE A 37 -21.40 -32.97 -16.05
C ILE A 37 -20.80 -34.34 -15.73
N GLU A 38 -20.96 -34.91 -14.53
CA GLU A 38 -20.47 -36.24 -14.11
C GLU A 38 -18.97 -36.48 -14.50
N GLN A 39 -18.11 -35.53 -14.17
CA GLN A 39 -16.68 -35.62 -14.50
C GLN A 39 -15.91 -36.50 -13.45
N PRO A 40 -14.90 -37.29 -13.86
CA PRO A 40 -14.08 -38.05 -12.93
C PRO A 40 -13.39 -37.14 -11.90
N LEU A 41 -13.41 -37.52 -10.63
CA LEU A 41 -12.80 -36.75 -9.52
C LEU A 41 -11.35 -36.33 -9.81
N LEU A 42 -10.57 -37.15 -10.48
CA LEU A 42 -9.17 -36.84 -10.82
C LEU A 42 -9.07 -35.59 -11.70
N HIS A 43 -9.96 -35.44 -12.69
CA HIS A 43 -9.97 -34.26 -13.57
C HIS A 43 -10.38 -33.00 -12.82
N GLN A 44 -11.30 -33.09 -11.89
CA GLN A 44 -11.73 -31.96 -11.05
C GLN A 44 -10.57 -31.47 -10.18
N PHE A 45 -9.80 -32.38 -9.55
CA PHE A 45 -8.61 -32.01 -8.79
C PHE A 45 -7.54 -31.38 -9.66
N LEU A 46 -7.31 -31.86 -10.87
CA LEU A 46 -6.34 -31.27 -11.81
C LEU A 46 -6.76 -29.84 -12.22
N TYR A 47 -8.04 -29.61 -12.51
CA TYR A 47 -8.54 -28.29 -12.85
C TYR A 47 -8.43 -27.32 -11.67
N LEU A 48 -8.79 -27.76 -10.46
CA LEU A 48 -8.67 -26.95 -9.26
C LEU A 48 -7.21 -26.57 -9.01
N PHE A 49 -6.30 -27.54 -9.08
CA PHE A 49 -4.87 -27.31 -8.89
C PHE A 49 -4.30 -26.34 -9.93
N ALA A 50 -4.61 -26.55 -11.21
CA ALA A 50 -4.19 -25.66 -12.28
C ALA A 50 -4.71 -24.24 -12.09
N PHE A 51 -5.99 -24.07 -11.69
CA PHE A 51 -6.58 -22.78 -11.43
C PHE A 51 -5.89 -22.04 -10.26
N VAL A 52 -5.67 -22.74 -9.14
CA VAL A 52 -5.01 -22.17 -7.96
C VAL A 52 -3.58 -21.75 -8.29
N LEU A 53 -2.82 -22.59 -9.01
CA LEU A 53 -1.47 -22.26 -9.46
C LEU A 53 -1.46 -21.05 -10.39
N LEU A 54 -2.34 -21.01 -11.39
CA LEU A 54 -2.42 -19.90 -12.33
C LEU A 54 -2.70 -18.59 -11.61
N ARG A 55 -3.65 -18.60 -10.65
CA ARG A 55 -3.98 -17.42 -9.85
C ARG A 55 -2.84 -17.00 -8.93
N PHE A 56 -2.16 -17.96 -8.31
CA PHE A 56 -1.00 -17.69 -7.48
C PHE A 56 0.13 -17.03 -8.28
N PHE A 57 0.51 -17.61 -9.41
CA PHE A 57 1.56 -17.07 -10.27
C PHE A 57 1.18 -15.71 -10.87
N SER A 58 -0.05 -15.53 -11.30
CA SER A 58 -0.55 -14.24 -11.78
C SER A 58 -0.43 -13.14 -10.72
N GLN A 59 -0.88 -13.42 -9.48
CA GLN A 59 -0.78 -12.46 -8.38
C GLN A 59 0.67 -12.20 -7.97
N TRP A 60 1.50 -13.24 -7.92
CA TRP A 60 2.93 -13.12 -7.61
C TRP A 60 3.67 -12.29 -8.67
N TYR A 61 3.39 -12.55 -9.95
CA TYR A 61 3.95 -11.79 -11.07
C TYR A 61 3.53 -10.32 -11.01
N CYS A 62 2.24 -10.01 -10.84
CA CYS A 62 1.76 -8.64 -10.71
C CYS A 62 2.38 -7.93 -9.50
N ALA A 63 2.53 -8.61 -8.37
CA ALA A 63 3.15 -8.02 -7.18
C ALA A 63 4.63 -7.67 -7.37
N ASN A 64 5.36 -8.45 -8.22
CA ASN A 64 6.79 -8.26 -8.43
C ASN A 64 7.13 -7.36 -9.63
N THR A 65 6.21 -7.18 -10.59
CA THR A 65 6.48 -6.40 -11.80
C THR A 65 6.21 -4.91 -11.67
N GLU A 66 5.40 -4.48 -10.72
CA GLU A 66 5.21 -3.05 -10.48
C GLU A 66 6.40 -2.47 -9.70
N GLN A 67 7.35 -1.91 -10.41
CA GLN A 67 8.42 -1.11 -9.82
C GLN A 67 7.81 0.19 -9.30
N ALA A 68 7.68 0.29 -7.98
CA ALA A 68 7.34 1.55 -7.36
C ALA A 68 8.53 2.51 -7.50
N HIS A 69 8.29 3.68 -8.07
CA HIS A 69 9.32 4.71 -8.22
C HIS A 69 9.83 5.12 -6.83
N ALA A 70 11.15 5.24 -6.71
CA ALA A 70 11.72 5.69 -5.46
C ALA A 70 11.32 7.14 -5.19
N ILE A 71 11.08 7.47 -3.92
CA ILE A 71 10.84 8.84 -3.52
C ILE A 71 12.22 9.50 -3.30
N GLU A 72 12.48 10.55 -4.03
CA GLU A 72 13.70 11.35 -3.90
C GLU A 72 13.36 12.83 -4.05
N ILE A 73 14.09 13.67 -3.34
CA ILE A 73 13.94 15.11 -3.47
C ILE A 73 14.85 15.57 -4.61
N VAL A 74 14.26 16.00 -5.71
CA VAL A 74 14.95 16.52 -6.88
C VAL A 74 14.59 17.98 -7.03
N ASN A 75 15.59 18.86 -7.12
CA ASN A 75 15.41 20.32 -7.25
C ASN A 75 14.50 20.94 -6.17
N GLY A 76 14.45 20.35 -4.98
CA GLY A 76 13.60 20.83 -3.89
C GLY A 76 12.12 20.40 -3.99
N GLU A 77 11.81 19.46 -4.83
CA GLU A 77 10.48 18.87 -4.98
C GLU A 77 10.53 17.35 -4.82
N PHE A 78 9.48 16.75 -4.30
CA PHE A 78 9.32 15.29 -4.30
C PHE A 78 7.88 14.90 -4.63
N GLU A 79 7.74 13.74 -5.25
CA GLU A 79 6.44 13.18 -5.58
C GLU A 79 6.03 12.11 -4.55
N LEU A 80 4.84 12.27 -3.99
CA LEU A 80 4.23 11.31 -3.08
C LEU A 80 2.83 10.96 -3.59
N LEU A 81 2.61 9.69 -3.93
CA LEU A 81 1.31 9.18 -4.41
C LEU A 81 0.70 10.00 -5.57
N GLY A 82 1.55 10.47 -6.50
CA GLY A 82 1.12 11.29 -7.63
C GLY A 82 0.95 12.78 -7.33
N ILE A 83 1.29 13.22 -6.11
CA ILE A 83 1.22 14.62 -5.69
C ILE A 83 2.64 15.17 -5.61
N ASN A 84 2.89 16.27 -6.30
CA ASN A 84 4.17 16.99 -6.25
C ASN A 84 4.16 17.98 -5.10
N ILE A 85 5.14 17.85 -4.20
CA ILE A 85 5.30 18.70 -3.02
C ILE A 85 6.60 19.46 -3.14
N LYS A 86 6.51 20.79 -3.06
CA LYS A 86 7.66 21.69 -3.04
C LYS A 86 8.11 21.93 -1.60
N VAL A 87 9.34 21.50 -1.30
CA VAL A 87 9.92 21.63 0.05
C VAL A 87 10.02 23.08 0.49
N SER A 88 10.30 24.00 -0.44
CA SER A 88 10.43 25.45 -0.15
C SER A 88 9.12 26.11 0.30
N GLU A 89 7.98 25.55 -0.09
CA GLU A 89 6.64 26.03 0.26
C GLU A 89 6.11 25.42 1.55
N LEU A 90 6.76 24.36 2.07
CA LEU A 90 6.36 23.72 3.32
C LEU A 90 6.71 24.59 4.53
N GLU A 91 5.74 24.72 5.43
CA GLU A 91 5.92 25.30 6.75
C GLU A 91 6.15 24.18 7.79
N GLU A 92 5.31 23.17 7.78
CA GLU A 92 5.33 22.05 8.72
C GLU A 92 4.68 20.81 8.10
N VAL A 93 5.14 19.64 8.51
CA VAL A 93 4.51 18.35 8.19
C VAL A 93 4.13 17.67 9.50
N LEU A 94 2.84 17.46 9.72
CA LEU A 94 2.34 16.68 10.84
C LEU A 94 2.19 15.22 10.43
N TYR A 95 2.82 14.33 11.17
CA TYR A 95 2.77 12.89 10.92
C TYR A 95 2.01 12.21 12.06
N CYS A 96 0.87 11.59 11.76
CA CYS A 96 0.02 10.89 12.71
C CYS A 96 -0.06 9.40 12.41
N GLN A 97 0.22 8.59 13.41
CA GLN A 97 0.02 7.14 13.42
C GLN A 97 -1.41 6.81 13.89
N THR A 98 -2.39 6.82 12.97
CA THR A 98 -3.80 6.60 13.32
C THR A 98 -4.08 5.15 13.69
N LYS A 99 -3.54 4.21 12.90
CA LYS A 99 -3.69 2.76 13.09
C LYS A 99 -2.39 2.04 12.68
N ARG A 100 -2.27 0.77 13.05
CA ARG A 100 -1.10 -0.03 12.72
C ARG A 100 -0.73 -0.06 11.22
N PHE A 101 -1.72 0.12 10.32
CA PHE A 101 -1.55 0.03 8.88
C PHE A 101 -2.03 1.26 8.12
N GLU A 102 -2.22 2.37 8.83
CA GLU A 102 -2.78 3.59 8.28
C GLU A 102 -2.18 4.79 9.00
N HIS A 103 -1.45 5.62 8.27
CA HIS A 103 -0.86 6.84 8.80
C HIS A 103 -1.40 8.03 8.01
N ILE A 104 -1.64 9.14 8.69
CA ILE A 104 -2.12 10.38 8.07
C ILE A 104 -1.00 11.42 8.17
N LEU A 105 -0.76 12.11 7.05
CA LEU A 105 0.14 13.25 7.00
C LEU A 105 -0.63 14.50 6.61
N ARG A 106 -0.41 15.58 7.35
CA ARG A 106 -0.85 16.92 6.97
C ARG A 106 0.35 17.75 6.57
N PHE A 107 0.40 18.14 5.32
CA PHE A 107 1.36 19.11 4.81
C PHE A 107 0.78 20.49 4.96
N LYS A 108 1.35 21.32 5.84
CA LYS A 108 1.00 22.73 5.99
C LYS A 108 1.95 23.55 5.13
N PHE A 109 1.39 24.44 4.33
CA PHE A 109 2.14 25.32 3.44
C PHE A 109 2.19 26.75 3.99
N LYS A 110 3.23 27.48 3.63
CA LYS A 110 3.44 28.89 4.05
C LYS A 110 2.32 29.86 3.65
N ASN A 111 1.51 29.48 2.67
CA ASN A 111 0.34 30.24 2.25
C ASN A 111 -0.92 29.96 3.09
N ALA A 112 -0.77 29.34 4.26
CA ALA A 112 -1.84 28.91 5.16
C ALA A 112 -2.80 27.86 4.56
N THR A 113 -2.45 27.19 3.47
CA THR A 113 -3.18 26.02 2.97
C THR A 113 -2.60 24.74 3.56
N TYR A 114 -3.40 23.67 3.55
CA TYR A 114 -2.93 22.35 3.96
C TYR A 114 -3.41 21.28 3.00
N GLN A 115 -2.72 20.14 3.00
CA GLN A 115 -3.07 18.97 2.23
C GLN A 115 -2.89 17.72 3.10
N ASP A 116 -3.96 16.94 3.23
CA ASP A 116 -3.95 15.69 3.96
C ASP A 116 -3.73 14.52 3.00
N ILE A 117 -2.83 13.63 3.38
CA ILE A 117 -2.51 12.42 2.62
C ILE A 117 -2.56 11.23 3.57
N GLU A 118 -3.39 10.26 3.23
CA GLU A 118 -3.45 8.98 3.91
C GLU A 118 -2.46 8.00 3.28
N ILE A 119 -1.59 7.42 4.09
CA ILE A 119 -0.61 6.43 3.66
C ILE A 119 -0.98 5.07 4.25
N THR A 120 -1.28 4.12 3.36
CA THR A 120 -1.57 2.72 3.69
C THR A 120 -0.53 1.75 3.10
N ALA A 121 0.44 2.28 2.36
CA ALA A 121 1.48 1.48 1.71
C ALA A 121 2.48 0.95 2.75
N PRO A 122 2.60 -0.39 2.96
CA PRO A 122 3.46 -0.95 3.99
C PRO A 122 4.92 -0.52 3.86
N ASP A 123 5.40 -0.35 2.65
CA ASP A 123 6.78 0.06 2.37
C ASP A 123 7.11 1.50 2.79
N LEU A 124 6.09 2.31 3.08
CA LEU A 124 6.24 3.67 3.60
C LEU A 124 6.05 3.74 5.11
N ILE A 125 5.13 2.94 5.65
CA ILE A 125 4.75 2.99 7.06
C ILE A 125 5.53 2.02 7.94
N ASP A 126 5.95 0.85 7.40
CA ASP A 126 6.77 -0.12 8.16
C ASP A 126 8.03 0.57 8.69
N ASP A 127 8.29 0.40 10.00
CA ASP A 127 9.43 1.02 10.70
C ASP A 127 9.52 2.54 10.52
N LEU A 128 8.38 3.22 10.26
CA LEU A 128 8.32 4.67 10.05
C LEU A 128 9.26 5.17 8.94
N ARG A 129 9.48 4.36 7.91
CA ARG A 129 10.48 4.65 6.86
C ARG A 129 10.28 5.99 6.18
N PHE A 130 9.01 6.36 5.90
CA PHE A 130 8.72 7.66 5.28
C PHE A 130 8.95 8.82 6.26
N TYR A 131 8.61 8.65 7.53
CA TYR A 131 8.92 9.64 8.56
C TYR A 131 10.43 9.90 8.65
N TYR A 132 11.24 8.84 8.78
CA TYR A 132 12.70 8.98 8.82
C TYR A 132 13.28 9.54 7.52
N PHE A 133 12.70 9.22 6.37
CA PHE A 133 13.10 9.83 5.11
C PHE A 133 12.92 11.36 5.15
N MET A 134 11.81 11.87 5.69
CA MET A 134 11.57 13.30 5.83
C MET A 134 12.56 13.95 6.82
N VAL A 135 12.76 13.33 7.99
CA VAL A 135 13.72 13.81 9.00
C VAL A 135 15.14 13.85 8.44
N ASP A 136 15.57 12.79 7.79
CA ASP A 136 16.91 12.65 7.22
C ASP A 136 17.21 13.65 6.09
N ASN A 137 16.17 14.14 5.41
CA ASN A 137 16.28 15.17 4.39
C ASN A 137 16.04 16.60 4.92
N GLY A 138 15.88 16.76 6.25
CA GLY A 138 15.74 18.05 6.90
C GLY A 138 14.38 18.73 6.69
N LEU A 139 13.32 17.95 6.38
CA LEU A 139 11.97 18.47 6.30
C LEU A 139 11.43 18.82 7.70
N PRO A 140 10.60 19.86 7.85
CA PRO A 140 10.04 20.30 9.13
C PRO A 140 8.91 19.34 9.58
N VAL A 141 9.23 18.10 9.94
CA VAL A 141 8.24 17.08 10.31
C VAL A 141 8.13 16.97 11.83
N LYS A 142 6.90 16.88 12.31
CA LYS A 142 6.56 16.59 13.71
C LYS A 142 5.64 15.38 13.79
N MET A 143 5.91 14.50 14.75
CA MET A 143 5.01 13.41 15.08
C MET A 143 3.92 13.89 16.03
N THR A 144 2.68 13.49 15.78
CA THR A 144 1.54 13.77 16.65
C THR A 144 0.75 12.50 16.92
N ASP A 145 0.35 12.32 18.17
CA ASP A 145 -0.42 11.15 18.60
C ASP A 145 -1.95 11.38 18.49
N ASP A 146 -2.35 12.62 18.19
CA ASP A 146 -3.75 13.03 18.20
C ASP A 146 -4.29 13.25 16.80
N SER A 147 -5.04 12.25 16.30
CA SER A 147 -5.75 12.37 15.03
C SER A 147 -6.91 13.37 15.07
N GLY A 148 -7.44 13.69 16.26
CA GLY A 148 -8.51 14.67 16.46
C GLY A 148 -8.09 16.08 16.04
N ARG A 149 -6.82 16.45 16.25
CA ARG A 149 -6.31 17.76 15.86
C ARG A 149 -6.23 18.02 14.36
N PHE A 150 -6.35 16.97 13.53
CA PHE A 150 -6.37 17.17 12.07
C PHE A 150 -7.72 17.69 11.57
N PHE A 151 -8.78 17.53 12.36
CA PHE A 151 -10.15 17.83 11.96
C PHE A 151 -10.77 19.00 12.73
N ASP A 152 -10.12 19.49 13.80
CA ASP A 152 -10.68 20.51 14.71
C ASP A 152 -10.29 21.97 14.36
N GLU A 153 -9.66 22.22 13.21
CA GLU A 153 -9.29 23.57 12.75
C GLU A 153 -10.16 24.04 11.56
N ASP A 154 -11.49 23.92 11.67
CA ASP A 154 -12.44 24.63 10.79
C ASP A 154 -13.13 25.77 11.53
#